data_1bfa9f524e16a1d58dcb7a03f7cdacb4
#
_entry.id   1bfa9f524e16a1d58dcb7a03f7cdacb4
#
_cell.length_a   1.000
_cell.length_b   1.000
_cell.length_c   1.000
_cell.angle_alpha   90.00
_cell.angle_beta   90.00
_cell.angle_gamma   90.00
#
_symmetry.space_group_name_H-M   'P 1'
#
loop_
_entity.id
_entity.type
_entity.pdbx_description
1 polymer ?
#
loop_
_entity_poly.entity_id
_entity_poly.type
_entity_poly.pdbx_seq_one_letter_code
_entity_poly.pdbx_strand_id
1 'polypeptide(L)'
;MFGSGGASLHTKAFVIDDAVTFVGSFNLDLRSANLNTEMGAFVEDRALAGQLRAEHRWLTDPARSWLVELDNHRLIWRGHIEGNMRVLHAEPGTTLLRRLLARVFGWLPIEPQL
;
A
#
# COMPACT_ATOMS: atom_id res chain seq x y z
N MET A 1 10.01 -13.75 4.84
CA MET A 1 9.35 -14.64 3.87
C MET A 1 8.21 -13.85 3.24
N PHE A 2 8.44 -13.19 2.11
CA PHE A 2 7.37 -12.50 1.38
C PHE A 2 6.53 -13.57 0.70
N GLY A 3 5.53 -14.05 1.42
CA GLY A 3 4.73 -15.19 1.03
C GLY A 3 3.81 -14.84 -0.13
N SER A 4 3.91 -15.58 -1.21
CA SER A 4 2.91 -15.68 -2.27
C SER A 4 1.62 -16.39 -1.77
N GLY A 5 1.31 -16.30 -0.49
CA GLY A 5 0.21 -17.02 0.17
C GLY A 5 -1.17 -16.39 0.02
N GLY A 6 -1.40 -15.49 -0.94
CA GLY A 6 -2.74 -14.97 -1.21
C GLY A 6 -3.34 -14.04 -0.14
N ALA A 7 -2.60 -13.74 0.93
CA ALA A 7 -3.05 -12.75 1.92
C ALA A 7 -2.88 -11.34 1.35
N SER A 8 -3.94 -10.58 1.31
CA SER A 8 -3.94 -9.18 0.89
C SER A 8 -4.26 -8.28 2.09
N LEU A 9 -3.46 -7.23 2.30
CA LEU A 9 -3.79 -6.20 3.27
C LEU A 9 -4.87 -5.30 2.68
N HIS A 10 -6.02 -5.19 3.34
CA HIS A 10 -7.15 -4.38 2.90
C HIS A 10 -7.60 -3.40 3.99
N THR A 11 -6.65 -2.89 4.75
CA THR A 11 -6.89 -1.95 5.84
C THR A 11 -6.96 -0.52 5.30
N LYS A 12 -8.00 0.22 5.69
CA LYS A 12 -8.14 1.65 5.46
C LYS A 12 -8.17 2.33 6.82
N ALA A 13 -7.00 2.70 7.28
CA ALA A 13 -6.81 3.39 8.54
C ALA A 13 -5.64 4.35 8.44
N PHE A 14 -5.78 5.52 9.03
CA PHE A 14 -4.70 6.51 9.11
C PHE A 14 -4.81 7.32 10.41
N VAL A 15 -3.72 7.97 10.75
CA VAL A 15 -3.61 8.82 11.94
C VAL A 15 -3.29 10.24 11.51
N ILE A 16 -3.96 11.21 12.11
CA ILE A 16 -3.75 12.65 11.93
C ILE A 16 -3.21 13.23 13.23
N ASP A 17 -2.09 13.94 13.16
CA ASP A 17 -1.47 14.72 14.24
C ASP A 17 -1.32 13.95 15.57
N ASP A 18 -1.08 12.64 15.49
CA ASP A 18 -0.93 11.75 16.65
C ASP A 18 -2.10 11.75 17.63
N ALA A 19 -3.28 12.18 17.18
CA ALA A 19 -4.44 12.37 18.04
C ALA A 19 -5.71 11.76 17.46
N VAL A 20 -5.94 11.86 16.15
CA VAL A 20 -7.16 11.40 15.50
C VAL A 20 -6.85 10.19 14.65
N THR A 21 -7.62 9.13 14.82
CA THR A 21 -7.55 7.89 14.05
C THR A 21 -8.78 7.78 13.15
N PHE A 22 -8.56 7.52 11.86
CA PHE A 22 -9.62 7.07 10.96
C PHE A 22 -9.52 5.56 10.77
N VAL A 23 -10.67 4.89 10.80
CA VAL A 23 -10.83 3.49 10.40
C VAL A 23 -12.11 3.36 9.59
N GLY A 24 -12.05 2.73 8.42
CA GLY A 24 -13.24 2.62 7.58
C GLY A 24 -13.05 1.76 6.35
N SER A 25 -13.99 1.88 5.42
CA SER A 25 -13.95 1.25 4.11
C SER A 25 -13.37 2.15 3.01
N PHE A 26 -13.24 3.47 3.28
CA PHE A 26 -12.81 4.47 2.31
C PHE A 26 -11.37 4.26 1.84
N ASN A 27 -11.17 4.04 0.55
CA ASN A 27 -9.86 4.10 -0.09
C ASN A 27 -9.53 5.53 -0.51
N LEU A 28 -8.25 5.90 -0.51
CA LEU A 28 -7.78 7.19 -1.02
C LEU A 28 -7.71 7.17 -2.56
N ASP A 29 -8.85 6.92 -3.22
CA ASP A 29 -8.98 6.89 -4.67
C ASP A 29 -10.25 7.63 -5.13
N LEU A 30 -10.30 8.00 -6.41
CA LEU A 30 -11.41 8.76 -6.98
C LEU A 30 -12.72 7.98 -6.99
N ARG A 31 -12.69 6.66 -7.10
CA ARG A 31 -13.89 5.84 -7.09
C ARG A 31 -14.54 5.81 -5.72
N SER A 32 -13.76 5.60 -4.65
CA SER A 32 -14.24 5.66 -3.28
C SER A 32 -14.79 7.05 -2.94
N ALA A 33 -14.15 8.11 -3.45
CA ALA A 33 -14.58 9.49 -3.20
C ALA A 33 -15.88 9.86 -3.92
N ASN A 34 -16.17 9.31 -5.10
CA ASN A 34 -17.24 9.80 -5.96
C ASN A 34 -18.34 8.78 -6.28
N LEU A 35 -18.06 7.49 -6.22
CA LEU A 35 -18.97 6.45 -6.73
C LEU A 35 -19.38 5.42 -5.69
N ASN A 36 -18.53 5.10 -4.72
CA ASN A 36 -18.81 4.06 -3.74
C ASN A 36 -19.56 4.66 -2.53
N THR A 37 -20.42 3.83 -1.92
CA THR A 37 -20.91 4.11 -0.58
C THR A 37 -19.88 3.66 0.43
N GLU A 38 -19.28 4.59 1.14
CA GLU A 38 -18.21 4.34 2.10
C GLU A 38 -18.67 4.71 3.51
N MET A 39 -18.09 4.02 4.49
CA MET A 39 -18.33 4.31 5.90
C MET A 39 -17.00 4.29 6.66
N GLY A 40 -16.87 5.17 7.65
CA GLY A 40 -15.74 5.20 8.54
C GLY A 40 -16.01 5.97 9.81
N ALA A 41 -15.13 5.80 10.77
CA ALA A 41 -15.16 6.49 12.04
C ALA A 41 -13.86 7.29 12.25
N PHE A 42 -14.01 8.52 12.72
CA PHE A 42 -12.93 9.32 13.29
C PHE A 42 -12.99 9.20 14.81
N VAL A 43 -11.89 8.80 15.41
CA VAL A 43 -11.77 8.63 16.85
C VAL A 43 -10.66 9.54 17.35
N GLU A 44 -11.00 10.51 18.20
CA GLU A 44 -10.04 11.39 18.86
C GLU A 44 -9.56 10.71 20.15
N ASP A 45 -8.46 9.96 20.06
CA ASP A 45 -7.83 9.27 21.16
C ASP A 45 -6.34 9.08 20.87
N ARG A 46 -5.48 9.71 21.67
CA ARG A 46 -4.02 9.63 21.51
C ARG A 46 -3.47 8.23 21.77
N ALA A 47 -4.09 7.45 22.66
CA ALA A 47 -3.64 6.10 22.96
C ALA A 47 -3.91 5.17 21.75
N LEU A 48 -5.10 5.25 21.16
CA LEU A 48 -5.45 4.52 19.94
C LEU A 48 -4.56 4.95 18.76
N ALA A 49 -4.35 6.26 18.59
CA ALA A 49 -3.46 6.80 17.55
C ALA A 49 -2.03 6.24 17.70
N GLY A 50 -1.53 6.17 18.93
CA GLY A 50 -0.23 5.59 19.24
C GLY A 50 -0.13 4.10 18.91
N GLN A 51 -1.17 3.32 19.21
CA GLN A 51 -1.26 1.90 18.85
C GLN A 51 -1.26 1.70 17.33
N LEU A 52 -2.10 2.44 16.60
CA LEU A 52 -2.15 2.33 15.14
C LEU A 52 -0.84 2.74 14.48
N ARG A 53 -0.15 3.77 14.99
CA ARG A 53 1.19 4.13 14.52
C ARG A 53 2.23 3.04 14.77
N ALA A 54 2.15 2.35 15.91
CA ALA A 54 3.03 1.23 16.19
C ALA A 54 2.80 0.09 15.20
N GLU A 55 1.54 -0.21 14.90
CA GLU A 55 1.17 -1.22 13.88
C GLU A 55 1.64 -0.83 12.48
N HIS A 56 1.45 0.43 12.06
CA HIS A 56 1.95 0.93 10.78
C HIS A 56 3.47 0.77 10.68
N ARG A 57 4.22 1.14 11.72
CA ARG A 57 5.68 0.97 11.75
C ARG A 57 6.08 -0.50 11.64
N TRP A 58 5.35 -1.39 12.29
CA TRP A 58 5.59 -2.83 12.20
C TRP A 58 5.31 -3.37 10.80
N LEU A 59 4.21 -2.95 10.16
CA LEU A 59 3.84 -3.33 8.79
C LEU A 59 4.83 -2.78 7.75
N THR A 60 5.31 -1.56 7.94
CA THR A 60 6.24 -0.88 7.00
C THR A 60 7.71 -1.16 7.26
N ASP A 61 8.03 -2.02 8.23
CA ASP A 61 9.39 -2.45 8.51
C ASP A 61 10.01 -3.09 7.23
N PRO A 62 11.25 -2.70 6.83
CA PRO A 62 11.90 -3.22 5.62
C PRO A 62 12.06 -4.74 5.59
N ALA A 63 12.01 -5.42 6.75
CA ALA A 63 12.00 -6.87 6.84
C ALA A 63 10.64 -7.50 6.45
N ARG A 64 9.57 -6.70 6.34
CA ARG A 64 8.19 -7.14 6.06
C ARG A 64 7.61 -6.53 4.81
N SER A 65 8.02 -5.32 4.47
CA SER A 65 7.47 -4.55 3.35
C SER A 65 8.57 -4.01 2.45
N TRP A 66 8.22 -3.81 1.20
CA TRP A 66 9.08 -3.15 0.25
C TRP A 66 8.84 -1.63 0.31
N LEU A 67 9.91 -0.85 0.53
CA LEU A 67 9.89 0.58 0.27
C LEU A 67 9.95 0.80 -1.24
N VAL A 68 8.95 1.49 -1.76
CA VAL A 68 8.88 1.85 -3.19
C VAL A 68 9.36 3.28 -3.35
N GLU A 69 10.34 3.48 -4.19
CA GLU A 69 10.93 4.78 -4.47
C GLU A 69 10.97 5.04 -5.97
N LEU A 70 11.03 6.32 -6.35
CA LEU A 70 11.24 6.74 -7.72
C LEU A 70 12.71 7.14 -7.90
N ASP A 71 13.46 6.39 -8.68
CA ASP A 71 14.84 6.68 -9.05
C ASP A 71 14.94 6.89 -10.57
N ASN A 72 15.35 8.09 -10.99
CA ASN A 72 15.47 8.48 -12.40
C ASN A 72 14.23 8.09 -13.24
N HIS A 73 13.03 8.43 -12.76
CA HIS A 73 11.73 8.09 -13.37
C HIS A 73 11.42 6.60 -13.47
N ARG A 74 12.10 5.76 -12.69
CA ARG A 74 11.84 4.32 -12.58
C ARG A 74 11.55 3.93 -11.15
N LEU A 75 10.55 3.08 -10.97
CA LEU A 75 10.26 2.52 -9.66
C LEU A 75 11.35 1.51 -9.26
N ILE A 76 11.83 1.65 -8.04
CA ILE A 76 12.70 0.69 -7.38
C ILE A 76 12.05 0.22 -6.07
N TRP A 77 12.35 -0.99 -5.68
CA TRP A 77 11.85 -1.62 -4.45
C TRP A 77 13.04 -1.95 -3.55
N ARG A 78 13.05 -1.38 -2.34
CA ARG A 78 14.07 -1.66 -1.31
C ARG A 78 13.45 -2.46 -0.18
N GLY A 79 14.10 -3.52 0.24
CA GLY A 79 13.65 -4.35 1.36
C GLY A 79 14.74 -5.32 1.78
N HIS A 80 14.48 -6.09 2.84
CA HIS A 80 15.41 -7.11 3.30
C HIS A 80 14.93 -8.50 2.86
N ILE A 81 15.80 -9.26 2.23
CA ILE A 81 15.61 -10.68 1.92
C ILE A 81 16.70 -11.44 2.64
N GLU A 82 16.33 -12.38 3.49
CA GLU A 82 17.26 -13.19 4.29
C GLU A 82 18.25 -12.32 5.09
N GLY A 83 17.77 -11.22 5.67
CA GLY A 83 18.56 -10.29 6.47
C GLY A 83 19.45 -9.33 5.67
N ASN A 84 19.51 -9.43 4.35
CA ASN A 84 20.30 -8.55 3.50
C ASN A 84 19.42 -7.54 2.77
N MET A 85 19.86 -6.27 2.73
CA MET A 85 19.20 -5.27 1.93
C MET A 85 19.30 -5.61 0.43
N ARG A 86 18.15 -5.56 -0.24
CA ARG A 86 18.03 -5.78 -1.68
C ARG A 86 17.34 -4.61 -2.34
N VAL A 87 17.81 -4.25 -3.52
CA VAL A 87 17.17 -3.26 -4.41
C VAL A 87 16.75 -4.00 -5.67
N LEU A 88 15.47 -3.93 -5.98
CA LEU A 88 14.92 -4.53 -7.18
C LEU A 88 14.42 -3.44 -8.12
N HIS A 89 14.69 -3.58 -9.41
CA HIS A 89 14.25 -2.66 -10.48
C HIS A 89 12.97 -3.14 -11.17
N ALA A 90 12.31 -4.12 -10.56
CA ALA A 90 11.05 -4.67 -11.03
C ALA A 90 10.23 -5.15 -9.85
N GLU A 91 8.92 -5.06 -9.94
CA GLU A 91 7.98 -5.41 -8.88
C GLU A 91 8.22 -6.84 -8.37
N PRO A 92 8.44 -6.98 -7.04
CA PRO A 92 8.66 -8.29 -6.43
C PRO A 92 7.47 -9.24 -6.62
N GLY A 93 7.75 -10.51 -6.89
CA GLY A 93 6.71 -11.54 -7.01
C GLY A 93 5.86 -11.49 -8.28
N THR A 94 6.16 -10.59 -9.23
CA THR A 94 5.45 -10.53 -10.51
C THR A 94 6.14 -11.35 -11.59
N THR A 95 5.34 -12.07 -12.40
CA THR A 95 5.83 -12.78 -13.58
C THR A 95 5.98 -11.82 -14.77
N LEU A 96 6.83 -12.20 -15.74
CA LEU A 96 6.98 -11.43 -17.00
C LEU A 96 5.65 -11.22 -17.71
N LEU A 97 4.79 -12.23 -17.72
CA LEU A 97 3.46 -12.15 -18.34
C LEU A 97 2.59 -11.10 -17.66
N ARG A 98 2.54 -11.06 -16.33
CA ARG A 98 1.77 -10.04 -15.57
C ARG A 98 2.28 -8.63 -15.84
N ARG A 99 3.59 -8.44 -15.95
CA ARG A 99 4.19 -7.14 -16.29
C ARG A 99 3.85 -6.71 -17.71
N LEU A 100 3.84 -7.64 -18.66
CA LEU A 100 3.45 -7.37 -20.03
C LEU A 100 1.97 -6.99 -20.12
N LEU A 101 1.09 -7.76 -19.48
CA LEU A 101 -0.34 -7.46 -19.42
C LEU A 101 -0.61 -6.10 -18.77
N ALA A 102 0.05 -5.77 -17.65
CA ALA A 102 -0.09 -4.47 -16.99
C ALA A 102 0.30 -3.31 -17.92
N ARG A 103 1.36 -3.46 -18.74
CA ARG A 103 1.73 -2.46 -19.75
C ARG A 103 0.69 -2.33 -20.86
N VAL A 104 0.16 -3.43 -21.34
CA VAL A 104 -0.88 -3.43 -22.39
C VAL A 104 -2.16 -2.79 -21.88
N PHE A 105 -2.61 -3.17 -20.67
CA PHE A 105 -3.80 -2.58 -20.03
C PHE A 105 -3.60 -1.12 -19.64
N GLY A 106 -2.39 -0.70 -19.23
CA GLY A 106 -2.08 0.71 -18.98
C GLY A 106 -2.11 1.61 -20.22
N TRP A 107 -2.18 1.03 -21.41
CA TRP A 107 -2.37 1.75 -22.68
C TRP A 107 -3.86 1.93 -23.07
N LEU A 108 -4.75 1.19 -22.41
CA LEU A 108 -6.18 1.33 -22.65
C LEU A 108 -6.72 2.52 -21.84
N PRO A 109 -7.50 3.44 -22.45
CA PRO A 109 -8.10 4.57 -21.77
C PRO A 109 -9.32 4.11 -20.93
N ILE A 110 -9.06 3.36 -19.86
CA ILE A 110 -10.08 2.84 -18.94
C ILE A 110 -10.23 3.67 -17.66
N GLU A 111 -9.45 4.74 -17.51
CA GLU A 111 -9.51 5.64 -16.35
C GLU A 111 -10.89 6.22 -16.02
N PRO A 112 -11.82 6.47 -16.96
CA PRO A 112 -13.14 6.99 -16.62
C PRO A 112 -14.06 5.98 -15.92
N GLN A 113 -13.65 4.71 -15.79
CA GLN A 113 -14.47 3.64 -15.22
C GLN A 113 -13.91 3.05 -13.92
N LEU A 114 -12.80 3.59 -13.41
CA LEU A 114 -12.18 3.16 -12.17
C LEU A 114 -12.50 4.11 -11.02
#